data_d295880ae79b98daa1c6e72a09ac0e50
#
_entry.id   d295880ae79b98daa1c6e72a09ac0e50
#
_cell.length_a   1.000
_cell.length_b   1.000
_cell.length_c   1.000
_cell.angle_alpha   90.00
_cell.angle_beta   90.00
_cell.angle_gamma   90.00
#
_symmetry.space_group_name_H-M   'P 1'
#
loop_
_entity.id
_entity.type
_entity.pdbx_description
1 polymer ?
#
loop_
_entity_poly.entity_id
_entity_poly.type
_entity_poly.pdbx_seq_one_letter_code
_entity_poly.pdbx_strand_id
1 'polypeptide(L)'
;MSRGGAASARTDAARVLVAHPSPDLYGSDWQLVETIHGLIETGHEVLVALPQDGPLVAVLRNAGARVAVMPFTVLRKALLSPTGLARLSAQAAPEIARLRSVIRASRADVVLSNTVTIPWWPVAASAAGVPVLAHVHEAEDTQRRIIRAGLNAPLLAASRIVANSGAARDAPLDAQPRLA
;
A
#
# COMPACT_ATOMS: atom_id res chain seq x y z
N MET A 1 -32.02 26.92 -26.06
CA MET A 1 -31.61 26.85 -24.64
C MET A 1 -31.58 25.37 -24.24
N SER A 2 -30.43 24.74 -24.35
CA SER A 2 -30.25 23.32 -24.02
C SER A 2 -29.44 23.24 -22.71
N ARG A 3 -30.10 22.78 -21.65
CA ARG A 3 -29.44 22.54 -20.35
C ARG A 3 -28.74 21.19 -20.44
N GLY A 4 -27.44 21.22 -20.65
CA GLY A 4 -26.59 20.05 -20.46
C GLY A 4 -26.56 19.69 -18.99
N GLY A 5 -27.31 18.65 -18.60
CA GLY A 5 -27.19 18.03 -17.29
C GLY A 5 -25.87 17.32 -17.20
N ALA A 6 -24.93 17.84 -16.40
CA ALA A 6 -23.77 17.08 -15.96
C ALA A 6 -24.28 15.91 -15.11
N ALA A 7 -24.25 14.72 -15.65
CA ALA A 7 -24.46 13.50 -14.89
C ALA A 7 -23.36 13.43 -13.83
N SER A 8 -23.68 13.76 -12.57
CA SER A 8 -22.87 13.46 -11.41
C SER A 8 -22.69 11.94 -11.39
N ALA A 9 -21.52 11.46 -11.77
CA ALA A 9 -21.12 10.08 -11.53
C ALA A 9 -21.17 9.89 -10.00
N ARG A 10 -22.22 9.23 -9.50
CA ARG A 10 -22.24 8.72 -8.14
C ARG A 10 -21.16 7.67 -8.08
N THR A 11 -20.01 8.01 -7.55
CA THR A 11 -19.04 7.03 -7.09
C THR A 11 -19.68 6.32 -5.91
N ASP A 12 -20.02 5.04 -6.10
CA ASP A 12 -20.50 4.22 -4.99
C ASP A 12 -19.44 4.25 -3.89
N ALA A 13 -19.84 4.57 -2.65
CA ALA A 13 -18.94 4.65 -1.51
C ALA A 13 -18.23 3.31 -1.31
N ALA A 14 -16.91 3.32 -1.38
CA ALA A 14 -16.09 2.14 -1.18
C ALA A 14 -15.38 2.16 0.18
N ARG A 15 -15.11 1.00 0.73
CA ARG A 15 -14.27 0.82 1.92
C ARG A 15 -12.83 0.58 1.48
N VAL A 16 -11.98 1.55 1.73
CA VAL A 16 -10.57 1.54 1.34
C VAL A 16 -9.72 1.19 2.56
N LEU A 17 -8.96 0.10 2.47
CA LEU A 17 -7.94 -0.24 3.46
C LEU A 17 -6.58 0.21 2.93
N VAL A 18 -5.97 1.17 3.61
CA VAL A 18 -4.64 1.70 3.25
C VAL A 18 -3.60 1.11 4.18
N ALA A 19 -2.58 0.47 3.63
CA ALA A 19 -1.40 0.01 4.37
C ALA A 19 -0.23 0.96 4.14
N HIS A 20 0.39 1.45 5.23
CA HIS A 20 1.47 2.43 5.18
C HIS A 20 2.62 2.06 6.15
N PRO A 21 3.90 2.21 5.75
CA PRO A 21 5.05 1.64 6.46
C PRO A 21 5.51 2.41 7.69
N SER A 22 5.13 3.69 7.82
CA SER A 22 5.67 4.59 8.84
C SER A 22 4.57 5.33 9.59
N PRO A 23 4.72 5.58 10.89
CA PRO A 23 3.84 6.45 11.68
C PRO A 23 4.34 7.89 11.75
N ASP A 24 5.42 8.24 11.05
CA ASP A 24 6.09 9.53 11.10
C ASP A 24 5.39 10.59 10.21
N LEU A 25 5.93 11.80 10.15
CA LEU A 25 5.41 12.91 9.34
C LEU A 25 6.51 13.48 8.44
N TYR A 26 6.89 12.72 7.41
CA TYR A 26 7.79 13.16 6.35
C TYR A 26 7.04 13.48 5.05
N GLY A 27 7.74 13.79 3.98
CA GLY A 27 7.11 14.24 2.73
C GLY A 27 6.11 13.25 2.13
N SER A 28 6.41 11.95 2.10
CA SER A 28 5.52 10.90 1.60
C SER A 28 4.28 10.70 2.49
N ASP A 29 4.40 10.98 3.78
CA ASP A 29 3.32 10.82 4.75
C ASP A 29 2.28 11.94 4.58
N TRP A 30 2.71 13.15 4.26
CA TRP A 30 1.81 14.24 3.88
C TRP A 30 1.05 13.96 2.58
N GLN A 31 1.70 13.35 1.58
CA GLN A 31 1.00 12.92 0.36
C GLN A 31 -0.08 11.86 0.67
N LEU A 32 0.17 10.98 1.64
CA LEU A 32 -0.84 10.05 2.13
C LEU A 32 -2.01 10.80 2.76
N VAL A 33 -1.77 11.79 3.63
CA VAL A 33 -2.82 12.58 4.29
C VAL A 33 -3.73 13.24 3.25
N GLU A 34 -3.15 13.88 2.22
CA GLU A 34 -3.91 14.47 1.12
C GLU A 34 -4.74 13.42 0.35
N THR A 35 -4.18 12.24 0.10
CA THR A 35 -4.90 11.14 -0.53
C THR A 35 -6.09 10.69 0.31
N ILE A 36 -5.91 10.59 1.64
CA ILE A 36 -6.97 10.22 2.59
C ILE A 36 -8.08 11.28 2.62
N HIS A 37 -7.72 12.56 2.65
CA HIS A 37 -8.69 13.66 2.55
C HIS A 37 -9.55 13.53 1.29
N GLY A 38 -8.92 13.38 0.12
CA GLY A 38 -9.64 13.24 -1.15
C GLY A 38 -10.57 12.01 -1.18
N LEU A 39 -10.15 10.89 -0.60
CA LEU A 39 -11.00 9.69 -0.50
C LEU A 39 -12.22 9.94 0.39
N ILE A 40 -12.04 10.58 1.54
CA ILE A 40 -13.13 10.87 2.48
C ILE A 40 -14.09 11.93 1.90
N GLU A 41 -13.57 12.98 1.27
CA GLU A 41 -14.38 14.01 0.61
C GLU A 41 -15.24 13.45 -0.54
N THR A 42 -14.74 12.40 -1.20
CA THR A 42 -15.50 11.68 -2.24
C THR A 42 -16.45 10.61 -1.70
N GLY A 43 -16.57 10.52 -0.37
CA GLY A 43 -17.55 9.67 0.32
C GLY A 43 -17.08 8.24 0.62
N HIS A 44 -15.79 7.94 0.49
CA HIS A 44 -15.24 6.64 0.82
C HIS A 44 -15.00 6.47 2.33
N GLU A 45 -15.17 5.26 2.84
CA GLU A 45 -14.74 4.88 4.19
C GLU A 45 -13.28 4.45 4.17
N VAL A 46 -12.43 5.08 4.98
CA VAL A 46 -11.00 4.80 4.99
C VAL A 46 -10.55 4.22 6.32
N LEU A 47 -9.88 3.06 6.25
CA LEU A 47 -9.14 2.45 7.35
C LEU A 47 -7.65 2.44 7.01
N VAL A 48 -6.82 3.05 7.83
CA VAL A 48 -5.35 3.05 7.65
C VAL A 48 -4.71 2.07 8.63
N ALA A 49 -3.91 1.14 8.13
CA ALA A 49 -3.08 0.24 8.93
C ALA A 49 -1.65 0.77 9.01
N LEU A 50 -1.16 0.95 10.24
CA LEU A 50 0.21 1.38 10.55
C LEU A 50 0.93 0.33 11.39
N PRO A 51 2.26 0.11 11.21
CA PRO A 51 3.00 -0.92 11.93
C PRO A 51 3.20 -0.63 13.42
N GLN A 52 3.16 0.64 13.80
CA GLN A 52 3.33 1.14 15.17
C GLN A 52 2.63 2.47 15.35
N ASP A 53 2.49 2.91 16.60
CA ASP A 53 1.94 4.23 16.95
C ASP A 53 2.94 5.35 16.67
N GLY A 54 2.42 6.57 16.43
CA GLY A 54 3.22 7.76 16.18
C GLY A 54 2.40 8.97 15.75
N PRO A 55 3.07 10.10 15.42
CA PRO A 55 2.42 11.38 15.16
C PRO A 55 1.41 11.33 13.99
N LEU A 56 1.63 10.51 12.98
CA LEU A 56 0.72 10.36 11.84
C LEU A 56 -0.67 9.83 12.26
N VAL A 57 -0.75 9.03 13.34
CA VAL A 57 -2.03 8.47 13.81
C VAL A 57 -3.05 9.56 14.14
N ALA A 58 -2.62 10.58 14.88
CA ALA A 58 -3.50 11.70 15.25
C ALA A 58 -3.95 12.49 14.01
N VAL A 59 -3.04 12.75 13.07
CA VAL A 59 -3.32 13.47 11.82
C VAL A 59 -4.35 12.74 10.97
N LEU A 60 -4.18 11.43 10.77
CA LEU A 60 -5.11 10.61 9.99
C LEU A 60 -6.50 10.53 10.64
N ARG A 61 -6.57 10.41 11.97
CA ARG A 61 -7.85 10.44 12.69
C ARG A 61 -8.56 11.78 12.56
N ASN A 62 -7.82 12.88 12.65
CA ASN A 62 -8.36 14.23 12.45
C ASN A 62 -8.83 14.44 11.01
N ALA A 63 -8.21 13.79 10.04
CA ALA A 63 -8.67 13.75 8.65
C ALA A 63 -9.93 12.90 8.43
N GLY A 64 -10.43 12.21 9.47
CA GLY A 64 -11.65 11.39 9.41
C GLY A 64 -11.39 9.90 9.13
N ALA A 65 -10.15 9.46 9.00
CA ALA A 65 -9.84 8.05 8.80
C ALA A 65 -9.91 7.24 10.11
N ARG A 66 -10.32 5.99 10.03
CA ARG A 66 -10.09 5.02 11.09
C ARG A 66 -8.63 4.56 11.02
N VAL A 67 -7.96 4.38 12.16
CA VAL A 67 -6.55 3.94 12.19
C VAL A 67 -6.43 2.69 13.04
N ALA A 68 -5.86 1.64 12.47
CA ALA A 68 -5.47 0.41 13.13
C ALA A 68 -3.95 0.35 13.26
N VAL A 69 -3.47 0.39 14.50
CA VAL A 69 -2.05 0.18 14.81
C VAL A 69 -1.84 -1.31 15.06
N MET A 70 -1.03 -1.96 14.20
CA MET A 70 -0.77 -3.39 14.28
C MET A 70 0.59 -3.72 13.67
N PRO A 71 1.43 -4.54 14.31
CA PRO A 71 2.75 -4.85 13.77
C PRO A 71 2.64 -5.64 12.46
N PHE A 72 3.43 -5.25 11.46
CA PHE A 72 3.63 -5.99 10.22
C PHE A 72 5.03 -5.71 9.66
N THR A 73 5.48 -6.57 8.75
CA THR A 73 6.81 -6.45 8.16
C THR A 73 6.93 -5.20 7.30
N VAL A 74 7.94 -4.38 7.62
CA VAL A 74 8.43 -3.29 6.76
C VAL A 74 9.86 -3.64 6.37
N LEU A 75 10.11 -3.75 5.07
CA LEU A 75 11.44 -4.03 4.53
C LEU A 75 12.38 -2.87 4.83
N ARG A 76 13.48 -3.17 5.51
CA ARG A 76 14.58 -2.25 5.78
C ARG A 76 15.87 -2.86 5.23
N LYS A 77 16.88 -2.02 4.94
CA LYS A 77 18.17 -2.49 4.39
C LYS A 77 18.80 -3.64 5.21
N ALA A 78 18.61 -3.64 6.52
CA ALA A 78 19.09 -4.72 7.41
C ALA A 78 18.49 -6.11 7.11
N LEU A 79 17.27 -6.17 6.55
CA LEU A 79 16.61 -7.43 6.18
C LEU A 79 17.10 -8.02 4.84
N LEU A 80 17.94 -7.30 4.10
CA LEU A 80 18.50 -7.76 2.82
C LEU A 80 19.75 -8.63 2.98
N SER A 81 20.17 -8.93 4.21
CA SER A 81 21.20 -9.94 4.50
C SER A 81 20.66 -11.36 4.26
N PRO A 82 21.52 -12.37 4.00
CA PRO A 82 21.05 -13.75 3.81
C PRO A 82 20.21 -14.29 4.98
N THR A 83 20.62 -13.96 6.22
CA THR A 83 19.86 -14.33 7.44
C THR A 83 18.55 -13.56 7.56
N GLY A 84 18.52 -12.29 7.17
CA GLY A 84 17.31 -11.47 7.12
C GLY A 84 16.31 -12.00 6.09
N LEU A 85 16.77 -12.38 4.90
CA LEU A 85 15.93 -12.98 3.85
C LEU A 85 15.37 -14.34 4.27
N ALA A 86 16.17 -15.19 4.92
CA ALA A 86 15.70 -16.47 5.47
C ALA A 86 14.60 -16.25 6.53
N ARG A 87 14.79 -15.28 7.43
CA ARG A 87 13.79 -14.92 8.45
C ARG A 87 12.51 -14.35 7.79
N LEU A 88 12.66 -13.47 6.81
CA LEU A 88 11.54 -12.89 6.04
C LEU A 88 10.71 -14.00 5.38
N SER A 89 11.37 -14.98 4.74
CA SER A 89 10.71 -16.11 4.10
C SER A 89 9.99 -17.01 5.10
N ALA A 90 10.60 -17.30 6.25
CA ALA A 90 9.99 -18.13 7.29
C ALA A 90 8.75 -17.45 7.92
N GLN A 91 8.73 -16.14 7.99
CA GLN A 91 7.62 -15.35 8.56
C GLN A 91 6.52 -15.00 7.53
N ALA A 92 6.74 -15.22 6.25
CA ALA A 92 5.83 -14.82 5.18
C ALA A 92 4.44 -15.46 5.32
N ALA A 93 4.35 -16.79 5.40
CA ALA A 93 3.08 -17.49 5.41
C ALA A 93 2.18 -17.13 6.62
N PRO A 94 2.66 -17.14 7.87
CA PRO A 94 1.85 -16.73 9.00
C PRO A 94 1.45 -15.25 8.95
N GLU A 95 2.31 -14.36 8.47
CA GLU A 95 1.98 -12.95 8.33
C GLU A 95 0.95 -12.71 7.24
N ILE A 96 1.09 -13.31 6.06
CA ILE A 96 0.11 -13.24 4.97
C ILE A 96 -1.25 -13.75 5.46
N ALA A 97 -1.31 -14.86 6.19
CA ALA A 97 -2.55 -15.39 6.72
C ALA A 97 -3.22 -14.42 7.70
N ARG A 98 -2.44 -13.79 8.58
CA ARG A 98 -2.91 -12.78 9.54
C ARG A 98 -3.43 -11.53 8.81
N LEU A 99 -2.67 -10.97 7.87
CA LEU A 99 -3.06 -9.80 7.09
C LEU A 99 -4.33 -10.08 6.28
N ARG A 100 -4.43 -11.28 5.66
CA ARG A 100 -5.64 -11.72 4.95
C ARG A 100 -6.87 -11.71 5.86
N SER A 101 -6.74 -12.15 7.12
CA SER A 101 -7.83 -12.11 8.10
C SER A 101 -8.24 -10.68 8.45
N VAL A 102 -7.27 -9.76 8.59
CA VAL A 102 -7.52 -8.33 8.81
C VAL A 102 -8.26 -7.71 7.62
N ILE A 103 -7.82 -7.98 6.40
CA ILE A 103 -8.44 -7.48 5.17
C ILE A 103 -9.91 -7.94 5.08
N ARG A 104 -10.18 -9.22 5.36
CA ARG A 104 -11.54 -9.75 5.37
C ARG A 104 -12.42 -9.15 6.48
N ALA A 105 -11.85 -9.00 7.68
CA ALA A 105 -12.57 -8.41 8.82
C ALA A 105 -12.91 -6.93 8.58
N SER A 106 -12.05 -6.20 7.88
CA SER A 106 -12.29 -4.79 7.50
C SER A 106 -13.39 -4.64 6.45
N ARG A 107 -13.76 -5.73 5.75
CA ARG A 107 -14.67 -5.72 4.59
C ARG A 107 -14.24 -4.72 3.52
N ALA A 108 -12.92 -4.55 3.33
CA ALA A 108 -12.39 -3.64 2.33
C ALA A 108 -12.81 -4.06 0.92
N ASP A 109 -13.23 -3.10 0.12
CA ASP A 109 -13.55 -3.27 -1.29
C ASP A 109 -12.28 -3.12 -2.16
N VAL A 110 -11.26 -2.41 -1.63
CA VAL A 110 -9.93 -2.26 -2.23
C VAL A 110 -8.86 -2.08 -1.15
N VAL A 111 -7.66 -2.59 -1.40
CA VAL A 111 -6.46 -2.34 -0.60
C VAL A 111 -5.52 -1.40 -1.35
N LEU A 112 -5.12 -0.30 -0.72
CA LEU A 112 -4.05 0.58 -1.18
C LEU A 112 -2.76 0.25 -0.42
N SER A 113 -1.77 -0.35 -1.10
CA SER A 113 -0.42 -0.53 -0.57
C SER A 113 0.41 0.70 -0.92
N ASN A 114 0.69 1.56 0.05
CA ASN A 114 1.30 2.87 -0.18
C ASN A 114 2.84 2.84 -0.23
N THR A 115 3.44 1.73 -0.63
CA THR A 115 4.89 1.53 -0.83
C THR A 115 5.18 0.10 -1.29
N VAL A 116 6.38 -0.15 -1.82
CA VAL A 116 6.90 -1.50 -2.10
C VAL A 116 7.51 -2.16 -0.85
N THR A 117 7.75 -1.41 0.22
CA THR A 117 8.46 -1.91 1.41
C THR A 117 7.60 -2.74 2.36
N ILE A 118 6.31 -2.91 2.10
CA ILE A 118 5.37 -3.74 2.86
C ILE A 118 4.87 -4.92 2.01
N PRO A 119 5.73 -5.87 1.65
CA PRO A 119 5.54 -6.81 0.55
C PRO A 119 4.36 -7.77 0.75
N TRP A 120 3.99 -8.06 2.00
CA TRP A 120 2.95 -9.04 2.28
C TRP A 120 1.53 -8.50 2.14
N TRP A 121 1.34 -7.17 2.11
CA TRP A 121 0.02 -6.58 1.92
C TRP A 121 -0.59 -6.87 0.54
N PRO A 122 0.11 -6.65 -0.59
CA PRO A 122 -0.42 -7.02 -1.90
C PRO A 122 -0.74 -8.51 -2.01
N VAL A 123 0.15 -9.36 -1.51
CA VAL A 123 -0.03 -10.82 -1.54
C VAL A 123 -1.25 -11.25 -0.70
N ALA A 124 -1.39 -10.70 0.51
CA ALA A 124 -2.51 -11.01 1.40
C ALA A 124 -3.86 -10.54 0.84
N ALA A 125 -3.89 -9.37 0.20
CA ALA A 125 -5.11 -8.84 -0.41
C ALA A 125 -5.52 -9.67 -1.64
N SER A 126 -4.59 -10.00 -2.52
CA SER A 126 -4.84 -10.94 -3.62
C SER A 126 -5.35 -12.28 -3.12
N ALA A 127 -4.74 -12.86 -2.07
CA ALA A 127 -5.19 -14.09 -1.44
C ALA A 127 -6.55 -13.96 -0.73
N ALA A 128 -6.97 -12.75 -0.37
CA ALA A 128 -8.30 -12.46 0.16
C ALA A 128 -9.36 -12.29 -0.94
N GLY A 129 -8.96 -12.18 -2.21
CA GLY A 129 -9.82 -11.85 -3.34
C GLY A 129 -10.20 -10.36 -3.42
N VAL A 130 -9.41 -9.49 -2.77
CA VAL A 130 -9.63 -8.03 -2.73
C VAL A 130 -8.66 -7.35 -3.71
N PRO A 131 -9.13 -6.48 -4.62
CA PRO A 131 -8.28 -5.72 -5.52
C PRO A 131 -7.21 -4.91 -4.79
N VAL A 132 -6.02 -4.83 -5.39
CA VAL A 132 -4.88 -4.08 -4.82
C VAL A 132 -4.46 -2.97 -5.75
N LEU A 133 -4.39 -1.77 -5.23
CA LEU A 133 -3.70 -0.65 -5.82
C LEU A 133 -2.35 -0.47 -5.10
N ALA A 134 -1.25 -0.66 -5.80
CA ALA A 134 0.09 -0.42 -5.26
C ALA A 134 0.57 0.97 -5.68
N HIS A 135 0.91 1.81 -4.71
CA HIS A 135 1.49 3.13 -4.96
C HIS A 135 2.99 3.08 -4.71
N VAL A 136 3.78 3.36 -5.74
CA VAL A 136 5.24 3.29 -5.73
C VAL A 136 5.81 4.69 -5.70
N HIS A 137 6.56 5.00 -4.66
CA HIS A 137 7.23 6.30 -4.47
C HIS A 137 8.74 6.17 -4.60
N GLU A 138 9.26 4.95 -4.44
CA GLU A 138 10.68 4.68 -4.36
C GLU A 138 11.26 4.50 -5.76
N ALA A 139 12.35 5.24 -6.02
CA ALA A 139 13.16 5.14 -7.24
C ALA A 139 14.58 4.62 -6.92
N GLU A 140 14.75 3.79 -5.87
CA GLU A 140 16.09 3.33 -5.45
C GLU A 140 16.71 2.37 -6.46
N ASP A 141 17.75 2.82 -7.13
CA ASP A 141 18.52 2.07 -8.14
C ASP A 141 19.82 1.43 -7.59
N THR A 142 20.07 1.53 -6.27
CA THR A 142 21.35 1.13 -5.66
C THR A 142 21.49 -0.36 -5.36
N GLN A 143 20.44 -1.16 -5.52
CA GLN A 143 20.43 -2.59 -5.17
C GLN A 143 20.78 -3.48 -6.38
N ARG A 144 21.40 -4.65 -6.12
CA ARG A 144 21.64 -5.66 -7.15
C ARG A 144 20.31 -6.09 -7.80
N ARG A 145 20.30 -6.27 -9.13
CA ARG A 145 19.10 -6.60 -9.92
C ARG A 145 18.27 -7.76 -9.35
N ILE A 146 18.92 -8.81 -8.83
CA ILE A 146 18.25 -9.95 -8.20
C ILE A 146 17.49 -9.55 -6.93
N ILE A 147 18.09 -8.68 -6.09
CA ILE A 147 17.44 -8.18 -4.87
C ILE A 147 16.24 -7.31 -5.24
N ARG A 148 16.41 -6.41 -6.21
CA ARG A 148 15.31 -5.58 -6.73
C ARG A 148 14.17 -6.43 -7.28
N ALA A 149 14.46 -7.46 -8.06
CA ALA A 149 13.45 -8.38 -8.58
C ALA A 149 12.67 -9.07 -7.46
N GLY A 150 13.36 -9.54 -6.41
CA GLY A 150 12.72 -10.14 -5.24
C GLY A 150 11.85 -9.15 -4.45
N LEU A 151 12.34 -7.93 -4.25
CA LEU A 151 11.60 -6.87 -3.54
C LEU A 151 10.35 -6.40 -4.29
N ASN A 152 10.39 -6.41 -5.61
CA ASN A 152 9.25 -6.00 -6.46
C ASN A 152 8.33 -7.19 -6.83
N ALA A 153 8.71 -8.44 -6.57
CA ALA A 153 7.89 -9.61 -6.86
C ALA A 153 6.47 -9.54 -6.25
N PRO A 154 6.26 -9.01 -5.02
CA PRO A 154 4.92 -8.84 -4.45
C PRO A 154 3.99 -7.92 -5.26
N LEU A 155 4.54 -7.00 -6.07
CA LEU A 155 3.76 -6.14 -6.96
C LEU A 155 3.03 -6.92 -8.07
N LEU A 156 3.49 -8.15 -8.40
CA LEU A 156 2.78 -9.04 -9.32
C LEU A 156 1.39 -9.45 -8.80
N ALA A 157 1.14 -9.30 -7.51
CA ALA A 157 -0.17 -9.51 -6.90
C ALA A 157 -1.07 -8.27 -6.96
N ALA A 158 -0.55 -7.11 -7.39
CA ALA A 158 -1.33 -5.88 -7.50
C ALA A 158 -2.23 -5.91 -8.74
N SER A 159 -3.46 -5.41 -8.59
CA SER A 159 -4.41 -5.23 -9.70
C SER A 159 -4.07 -4.00 -10.55
N ARG A 160 -3.47 -3.00 -9.93
CA ARG A 160 -2.99 -1.76 -10.56
C ARG A 160 -1.77 -1.24 -9.81
N ILE A 161 -0.87 -0.61 -10.54
CA ILE A 161 0.29 0.08 -9.98
C ILE A 161 0.23 1.54 -10.39
N VAL A 162 0.42 2.43 -9.42
CA VAL A 162 0.52 3.87 -9.62
C VAL A 162 1.90 4.29 -9.16
N ALA A 163 2.58 5.08 -9.98
CA ALA A 163 3.88 5.66 -9.64
C ALA A 163 3.77 7.19 -9.66
N ASN A 164 4.38 7.84 -8.69
CA ASN A 164 4.38 9.32 -8.57
C ASN A 164 5.38 10.01 -9.52
N SER A 165 6.25 9.24 -10.19
CA SER A 165 7.25 9.76 -11.14
C SER A 165 7.62 8.71 -12.18
N GLY A 166 8.24 9.15 -13.29
CA GLY A 166 8.78 8.24 -14.30
C GLY A 166 9.83 7.29 -13.71
N ALA A 167 10.72 7.78 -12.85
CA ALA A 167 11.73 6.95 -12.19
C ALA A 167 11.10 5.89 -11.27
N ALA A 168 10.06 6.24 -10.50
CA ALA A 168 9.33 5.29 -9.65
C ALA A 168 8.55 4.25 -10.46
N ARG A 169 8.13 4.58 -11.69
CA ARG A 169 7.52 3.63 -12.63
C ARG A 169 8.56 2.68 -13.23
N ASP A 170 9.67 3.21 -13.70
CA ASP A 170 10.65 2.46 -14.48
C ASP A 170 11.46 1.48 -13.59
N ALA A 171 11.77 1.86 -12.34
CA ALA A 171 12.54 1.03 -11.41
C ALA A 171 11.92 -0.39 -11.16
N PRO A 172 10.62 -0.56 -10.88
CA PRO A 172 10.02 -1.90 -10.77
C PRO A 172 9.89 -2.61 -12.13
N LEU A 173 9.65 -1.91 -13.24
CA LEU A 173 9.57 -2.51 -14.57
C LEU A 173 10.91 -3.09 -15.02
N ASP A 174 12.02 -2.38 -14.79
CA ASP A 174 13.38 -2.86 -15.07
C ASP A 174 13.76 -4.08 -14.23
N ALA A 175 13.28 -4.11 -12.97
CA ALA A 175 13.55 -5.22 -12.06
C ALA A 175 12.66 -6.45 -12.35
N GLN A 176 11.44 -6.23 -12.83
CA GLN A 176 10.39 -7.24 -12.99
C GLN A 176 9.62 -6.98 -14.31
N PRO A 177 10.15 -7.43 -15.48
CA PRO A 177 9.52 -7.17 -16.78
C PRO A 177 8.07 -7.69 -16.94
N ARG A 178 7.62 -8.58 -16.05
CA ARG A 178 6.24 -9.07 -16.01
C ARG A 178 5.22 -8.05 -15.49
N LEU A 179 5.68 -6.90 -15.01
CA LEU A 179 4.83 -5.79 -14.57
C LEU A 179 4.47 -4.82 -15.71
N ALA A 180 5.08 -4.99 -16.90
CA ALA A 180 4.86 -4.16 -18.09
C ALA A 180 3.50 -4.40 -18.76
#